data_27402ebc51df09b622b96d0c6d47e67d
#
_entry.id   27402ebc51df09b622b96d0c6d47e67d
#
_cell.length_a   1.000
_cell.length_b   1.000
_cell.length_c   1.000
_cell.angle_alpha   90.00
_cell.angle_beta   90.00
_cell.angle_gamma   90.00
#
_symmetry.space_group_name_H-M   'P 1'
#
loop_
_entity.id
_entity.type
_entity.pdbx_description
1 polymer ?
#
loop_
_entity_poly.entity_id
_entity_poly.type
_entity_poly.pdbx_seq_one_letter_code
_entity_poly.pdbx_strand_id
1 'polypeptide(L)'
;VWEISADGKTLIQPLTSIKGLGDVAIDQVFVGRPFESIEDFLFNEEMRYSKLNKKSLDVLVRSGTLTPLMDNRFTGLKHFWSAVAVDRPRKVKNLEANIELYAPEGDFTEEERIQSLVDLTGQFPIDRVVQEKVMDKLTTMGIPPISEFDPALQITWVVPRKIVRKKTKNGKDYLVVDVTDSNSASIRIRCWGVDLNGGDHIQLNKPYMIRPQYSLEWGFSTRGRAYKTWKALA
;
A
#
# COMPACT_ATOMS: atom_id res chain seq x y z
N VAL A 1 -8.41 18.24 -5.86
CA VAL A 1 -8.09 18.83 -4.56
C VAL A 1 -8.40 17.79 -3.49
N TRP A 2 -7.62 17.75 -2.43
CA TRP A 2 -7.92 16.93 -1.25
C TRP A 2 -9.17 17.46 -0.56
N GLU A 3 -10.02 16.55 -0.10
CA GLU A 3 -11.28 16.88 0.56
C GLU A 3 -11.36 16.17 1.91
N ILE A 4 -12.10 16.74 2.84
CA ILE A 4 -12.40 16.10 4.13
C ILE A 4 -13.80 15.51 4.01
N SER A 5 -13.98 14.25 4.44
CA SER A 5 -15.30 13.60 4.47
C SER A 5 -16.31 14.38 5.34
N ALA A 6 -17.59 14.21 5.08
CA ALA A 6 -18.64 14.94 5.78
C ALA A 6 -18.62 14.75 7.31
N ASP A 7 -18.11 13.63 7.80
CA ASP A 7 -17.94 13.33 9.23
C ASP A 7 -16.64 13.94 9.83
N GLY A 8 -15.82 14.60 9.01
CA GLY A 8 -14.55 15.23 9.42
C GLY A 8 -13.43 14.28 9.77
N LYS A 9 -13.58 12.96 9.56
CA LYS A 9 -12.63 11.95 10.03
C LYS A 9 -11.72 11.37 8.95
N THR A 10 -12.08 11.55 7.67
CA THR A 10 -11.35 10.95 6.56
C THR A 10 -10.87 12.01 5.59
N LEU A 11 -9.62 11.93 5.19
CA LEU A 11 -9.04 12.74 4.12
C LEU A 11 -9.20 12.00 2.79
N ILE A 12 -9.99 12.59 1.88
CA ILE A 12 -10.30 12.00 0.58
C ILE A 12 -9.24 12.43 -0.44
N GLN A 13 -8.56 11.45 -1.02
CA GLN A 13 -7.54 11.69 -2.04
C GLN A 13 -8.19 11.99 -3.39
N PRO A 14 -7.74 13.03 -4.13
CA PRO A 14 -8.26 13.32 -5.45
C PRO A 14 -7.83 12.29 -6.49
N LEU A 15 -8.68 11.99 -7.47
CA LEU A 15 -8.37 11.08 -8.58
C LEU A 15 -7.14 11.54 -9.40
N THR A 16 -6.89 12.83 -9.47
CA THR A 16 -5.72 13.43 -10.16
C THR A 16 -4.38 13.05 -9.56
N SER A 17 -4.36 12.58 -8.31
CA SER A 17 -3.13 12.11 -7.66
C SER A 17 -2.86 10.63 -7.84
N ILE A 18 -3.78 9.88 -8.46
CA ILE A 18 -3.62 8.45 -8.73
C ILE A 18 -2.74 8.27 -9.97
N LYS A 19 -1.60 7.63 -9.78
CA LYS A 19 -0.64 7.39 -10.87
C LYS A 19 -1.24 6.47 -11.94
N GLY A 20 -1.10 6.86 -13.19
CA GLY A 20 -1.57 6.08 -14.34
C GLY A 20 -3.03 6.32 -14.71
N LEU A 21 -3.77 7.14 -13.96
CA LEU A 21 -5.09 7.61 -14.34
C LEU A 21 -4.94 8.93 -15.09
N GLY A 22 -5.28 8.95 -16.39
CA GLY A 22 -5.17 10.14 -17.23
C GLY A 22 -6.40 11.05 -17.13
N ASP A 23 -6.22 12.33 -17.45
CA ASP A 23 -7.26 13.37 -17.35
C ASP A 23 -8.56 12.98 -18.08
N VAL A 24 -8.46 12.38 -19.27
CA VAL A 24 -9.63 11.92 -20.05
C VAL A 24 -10.48 10.90 -19.27
N ALA A 25 -9.85 10.01 -18.51
CA ALA A 25 -10.58 9.04 -17.70
C ALA A 25 -11.16 9.71 -16.43
N ILE A 26 -10.43 10.64 -15.84
CA ILE A 26 -10.88 11.45 -14.71
C ILE A 26 -12.11 12.25 -15.08
N ASP A 27 -12.05 13.01 -16.16
CA ASP A 27 -13.19 13.80 -16.68
C ASP A 27 -14.41 12.92 -16.94
N GLN A 28 -14.18 11.71 -17.48
CA GLN A 28 -15.26 10.77 -17.75
C GLN A 28 -15.95 10.31 -16.46
N VAL A 29 -15.17 10.04 -15.40
CA VAL A 29 -15.72 9.70 -14.08
C VAL A 29 -16.51 10.89 -13.50
N PHE A 30 -16.04 12.12 -13.67
CA PHE A 30 -16.73 13.31 -13.17
C PHE A 30 -18.08 13.56 -13.87
N VAL A 31 -18.15 13.34 -15.17
CA VAL A 31 -19.39 13.55 -15.95
C VAL A 31 -20.46 12.52 -15.57
N GLY A 32 -20.10 11.26 -15.35
CA GLY A 32 -21.05 10.18 -15.07
C GLY A 32 -21.56 10.10 -13.63
N ARG A 33 -20.99 10.87 -12.69
CA ARG A 33 -21.39 10.78 -11.25
C ARG A 33 -22.79 11.37 -10.98
N PRO A 34 -23.48 10.90 -9.90
CA PRO A 34 -23.14 9.80 -9.01
C PRO A 34 -23.36 8.43 -9.64
N PHE A 35 -22.67 7.38 -9.12
CA PHE A 35 -22.83 6.00 -9.58
C PHE A 35 -23.48 5.17 -8.47
N GLU A 36 -24.52 4.40 -8.81
CA GLU A 36 -25.25 3.55 -7.89
C GLU A 36 -24.76 2.10 -7.89
N SER A 37 -24.18 1.65 -9.00
CA SER A 37 -23.69 0.29 -9.19
C SER A 37 -22.50 0.24 -10.16
N ILE A 38 -21.87 -0.93 -10.26
CA ILE A 38 -20.80 -1.14 -11.24
C ILE A 38 -21.35 -1.13 -12.67
N GLU A 39 -22.58 -1.58 -12.90
CA GLU A 39 -23.27 -1.48 -14.19
C GLU A 39 -23.47 -0.03 -14.59
N ASP A 40 -23.97 0.78 -13.67
CA ASP A 40 -24.15 2.21 -13.91
C ASP A 40 -22.80 2.88 -14.24
N PHE A 41 -21.75 2.58 -13.49
CA PHE A 41 -20.40 3.06 -13.77
C PHE A 41 -19.88 2.66 -15.16
N LEU A 42 -20.14 1.44 -15.61
CA LEU A 42 -19.60 0.91 -16.86
C LEU A 42 -20.45 1.25 -18.10
N PHE A 43 -21.76 1.40 -17.95
CA PHE A 43 -22.72 1.36 -19.07
C PHE A 43 -23.70 2.55 -19.10
N ASN A 44 -23.61 3.46 -18.15
CA ASN A 44 -24.44 4.67 -18.17
C ASN A 44 -24.19 5.47 -19.46
N GLU A 45 -25.20 6.18 -19.94
CA GLU A 45 -25.20 6.88 -21.23
C GLU A 45 -24.11 7.96 -21.34
N GLU A 46 -23.70 8.55 -20.20
CA GLU A 46 -22.64 9.55 -20.13
C GLU A 46 -21.24 8.93 -20.24
N MET A 47 -21.12 7.62 -20.02
CA MET A 47 -19.84 6.92 -19.98
C MET A 47 -19.41 6.43 -21.36
N ARG A 48 -18.36 7.03 -21.92
CA ARG A 48 -17.82 6.64 -23.23
C ARG A 48 -16.78 5.53 -23.11
N TYR A 49 -17.08 4.39 -23.67
CA TYR A 49 -16.20 3.20 -23.68
C TYR A 49 -14.76 3.54 -24.11
N SER A 50 -14.56 4.37 -25.12
CA SER A 50 -13.24 4.75 -25.64
C SER A 50 -12.40 5.61 -24.67
N LYS A 51 -13.05 6.34 -23.78
CA LYS A 51 -12.40 7.25 -22.82
C LYS A 51 -12.00 6.56 -21.51
N LEU A 52 -12.73 5.52 -21.11
CA LEU A 52 -12.45 4.72 -19.93
C LEU A 52 -11.89 3.36 -20.37
N ASN A 53 -10.60 3.26 -20.64
CA ASN A 53 -9.97 2.06 -21.16
C ASN A 53 -9.62 1.04 -20.07
N LYS A 54 -9.16 -0.18 -20.48
CA LYS A 54 -8.75 -1.25 -19.55
C LYS A 54 -7.72 -0.81 -18.50
N LYS A 55 -6.73 0.00 -18.90
CA LYS A 55 -5.70 0.52 -18.00
C LYS A 55 -6.28 1.45 -16.94
N SER A 56 -7.22 2.31 -17.32
CA SER A 56 -7.91 3.19 -16.36
C SER A 56 -8.75 2.38 -15.37
N LEU A 57 -9.45 1.34 -15.84
CA LEU A 57 -10.20 0.44 -14.97
C LEU A 57 -9.27 -0.35 -14.03
N ASP A 58 -8.14 -0.87 -14.52
CA ASP A 58 -7.13 -1.53 -13.69
C ASP A 58 -6.69 -0.63 -12.54
N VAL A 59 -6.33 0.62 -12.85
CA VAL A 59 -5.91 1.60 -11.85
C VAL A 59 -7.04 1.90 -10.85
N LEU A 60 -8.26 2.15 -11.31
CA LEU A 60 -9.40 2.48 -10.45
C LEU A 60 -9.79 1.33 -9.51
N VAL A 61 -9.73 0.09 -9.98
CA VAL A 61 -10.00 -1.10 -9.13
C VAL A 61 -8.87 -1.28 -8.11
N ARG A 62 -7.61 -1.30 -8.57
CA ARG A 62 -6.46 -1.60 -7.71
C ARG A 62 -6.14 -0.49 -6.72
N SER A 63 -6.51 0.75 -7.00
CA SER A 63 -6.43 1.86 -6.04
C SER A 63 -7.55 1.83 -4.98
N GLY A 64 -8.52 0.92 -5.13
CA GLY A 64 -9.68 0.85 -4.25
C GLY A 64 -10.79 1.85 -4.57
N THR A 65 -10.64 2.68 -5.59
CA THR A 65 -11.61 3.73 -5.96
C THR A 65 -12.99 3.16 -6.30
N LEU A 66 -13.04 1.99 -6.96
CA LEU A 66 -14.29 1.31 -7.33
C LEU A 66 -14.78 0.30 -6.30
N THR A 67 -14.08 0.10 -5.18
CA THR A 67 -14.51 -0.84 -4.13
C THR A 67 -15.92 -0.57 -3.59
N PRO A 68 -16.38 0.68 -3.45
CA PRO A 68 -17.77 0.95 -3.03
C PRO A 68 -18.84 0.44 -3.99
N LEU A 69 -18.49 0.18 -5.26
CA LEU A 69 -19.41 -0.36 -6.28
C LEU A 69 -19.33 -1.89 -6.40
N MET A 70 -18.46 -2.54 -5.61
CA MET A 70 -18.33 -3.99 -5.57
C MET A 70 -19.44 -4.57 -4.69
N ASP A 71 -20.33 -5.36 -5.29
CA ASP A 71 -21.43 -6.03 -4.60
C ASP A 71 -21.12 -7.49 -4.25
N ASN A 72 -22.11 -8.21 -3.73
CA ASN A 72 -21.98 -9.59 -3.25
C ASN A 72 -21.82 -10.66 -4.33
N ARG A 73 -21.92 -10.30 -5.62
CA ARG A 73 -21.63 -11.21 -6.75
C ARG A 73 -20.12 -11.45 -6.89
N PHE A 74 -19.31 -10.55 -6.35
CA PHE A 74 -17.87 -10.68 -6.40
C PHE A 74 -17.34 -11.29 -5.09
N THR A 75 -16.57 -12.37 -5.21
CA THR A 75 -15.98 -13.07 -4.05
C THR A 75 -14.79 -12.34 -3.43
N GLY A 76 -14.25 -11.33 -4.10
CA GLY A 76 -13.13 -10.53 -3.64
C GLY A 76 -12.65 -9.52 -4.68
N LEU A 77 -11.63 -8.74 -4.32
CA LEU A 77 -11.10 -7.67 -5.18
C LEU A 77 -10.47 -8.22 -6.48
N LYS A 78 -9.82 -9.38 -6.42
CA LYS A 78 -9.23 -10.02 -7.61
C LYS A 78 -10.30 -10.48 -8.60
N HIS A 79 -11.42 -11.01 -8.09
CA HIS A 79 -12.57 -11.37 -8.91
C HIS A 79 -13.15 -10.12 -9.60
N PHE A 80 -13.41 -9.07 -8.81
CA PHE A 80 -13.90 -7.80 -9.33
C PHE A 80 -12.97 -7.22 -10.39
N TRP A 81 -11.68 -7.20 -10.14
CA TRP A 81 -10.65 -6.74 -11.07
C TRP A 81 -10.65 -7.55 -12.37
N SER A 82 -10.73 -8.89 -12.29
CA SER A 82 -10.73 -9.76 -13.47
C SER A 82 -11.96 -9.52 -14.34
N ALA A 83 -13.14 -9.44 -13.72
CA ALA A 83 -14.40 -9.26 -14.44
C ALA A 83 -14.58 -7.87 -15.07
N VAL A 84 -14.00 -6.85 -14.45
CA VAL A 84 -14.22 -5.44 -14.84
C VAL A 84 -13.06 -4.86 -15.65
N ALA A 85 -11.80 -5.17 -15.28
CA ALA A 85 -10.63 -4.54 -15.86
C ALA A 85 -9.83 -5.42 -16.82
N VAL A 86 -9.61 -6.69 -16.48
CA VAL A 86 -8.83 -7.62 -17.32
C VAL A 86 -9.58 -7.89 -18.63
N ASP A 87 -10.86 -8.23 -18.52
CA ASP A 87 -11.74 -8.39 -19.67
C ASP A 87 -12.90 -7.40 -19.58
N ARG A 88 -12.60 -6.14 -19.97
CA ARG A 88 -13.56 -5.06 -19.88
C ARG A 88 -14.86 -5.37 -20.63
N PRO A 89 -16.00 -5.48 -19.93
CA PRO A 89 -17.28 -5.77 -20.55
C PRO A 89 -17.78 -4.58 -21.36
N ARG A 90 -18.48 -4.88 -22.48
CA ARG A 90 -19.11 -3.85 -23.33
C ARG A 90 -20.59 -3.68 -23.07
N LYS A 91 -21.20 -4.63 -22.40
CA LYS A 91 -22.65 -4.69 -22.08
C LYS A 91 -22.82 -5.42 -20.77
N VAL A 92 -23.96 -5.25 -20.10
CA VAL A 92 -24.33 -5.95 -18.86
C VAL A 92 -24.16 -7.47 -19.03
N LYS A 93 -24.66 -8.07 -20.09
CA LYS A 93 -24.50 -9.51 -20.39
C LYS A 93 -23.04 -9.97 -20.40
N ASN A 94 -22.10 -9.12 -20.85
CA ASN A 94 -20.69 -9.48 -20.82
C ASN A 94 -20.13 -9.43 -19.39
N LEU A 95 -20.61 -8.49 -18.56
CA LEU A 95 -20.21 -8.42 -17.16
C LEU A 95 -20.68 -9.67 -16.39
N GLU A 96 -21.92 -10.10 -16.58
CA GLU A 96 -22.48 -11.31 -15.99
C GLU A 96 -21.65 -12.54 -16.39
N ALA A 97 -21.35 -12.68 -17.68
CA ALA A 97 -20.51 -13.78 -18.19
C ALA A 97 -19.09 -13.74 -17.60
N ASN A 98 -18.50 -12.55 -17.43
CA ASN A 98 -17.18 -12.40 -16.82
C ASN A 98 -17.20 -12.77 -15.33
N ILE A 99 -18.25 -12.41 -14.59
CA ILE A 99 -18.40 -12.78 -13.18
C ILE A 99 -18.42 -14.31 -13.03
N GLU A 100 -19.14 -15.01 -13.88
CA GLU A 100 -19.14 -16.49 -13.87
C GLU A 100 -17.80 -17.08 -14.29
N LEU A 101 -17.17 -16.53 -15.32
CA LEU A 101 -15.92 -17.06 -15.91
C LEU A 101 -14.72 -16.87 -14.98
N TYR A 102 -14.64 -15.73 -14.30
CA TYR A 102 -13.49 -15.34 -13.50
C TYR A 102 -13.65 -15.59 -12.00
N ALA A 103 -14.60 -16.43 -11.58
CA ALA A 103 -14.71 -16.85 -10.19
C ALA A 103 -13.37 -17.42 -9.71
N PRO A 104 -12.60 -16.75 -8.85
CA PRO A 104 -11.20 -17.06 -8.62
C PRO A 104 -11.00 -18.14 -7.58
N GLU A 105 -9.86 -18.82 -7.66
CA GLU A 105 -9.32 -19.72 -6.63
C GLU A 105 -8.70 -18.95 -5.43
N GLY A 106 -8.92 -17.65 -5.30
CA GLY A 106 -8.41 -16.83 -4.21
C GLY A 106 -8.45 -15.33 -4.54
N ASP A 107 -8.12 -14.50 -3.56
CA ASP A 107 -8.06 -13.06 -3.71
C ASP A 107 -6.61 -12.56 -3.74
N PHE A 108 -6.40 -11.26 -4.00
CA PHE A 108 -5.10 -10.64 -3.81
C PHE A 108 -4.65 -10.81 -2.36
N THR A 109 -3.39 -11.16 -2.19
CA THR A 109 -2.76 -11.14 -0.86
C THR A 109 -2.74 -9.72 -0.30
N GLU A 110 -2.65 -9.60 1.02
CA GLU A 110 -2.54 -8.27 1.63
C GLU A 110 -1.27 -7.53 1.17
N GLU A 111 -0.19 -8.24 0.90
CA GLU A 111 1.05 -7.66 0.34
C GLU A 111 0.83 -7.07 -1.06
N GLU A 112 0.11 -7.78 -1.94
CA GLU A 112 -0.22 -7.28 -3.28
C GLU A 112 -1.15 -6.05 -3.22
N ARG A 113 -2.10 -6.04 -2.29
CA ARG A 113 -3.00 -4.90 -2.06
C ARG A 113 -2.24 -3.67 -1.58
N ILE A 114 -1.39 -3.83 -0.57
CA ILE A 114 -0.54 -2.76 -0.05
C ILE A 114 0.39 -2.24 -1.13
N GLN A 115 1.03 -3.14 -1.90
CA GLN A 115 1.92 -2.74 -2.99
C GLN A 115 1.17 -1.94 -4.06
N SER A 116 -0.02 -2.38 -4.45
CA SER A 116 -0.87 -1.66 -5.41
C SER A 116 -1.22 -0.25 -4.92
N LEU A 117 -1.63 -0.11 -3.66
CA LEU A 117 -1.93 1.20 -3.07
C LEU A 117 -0.70 2.12 -3.08
N VAL A 118 0.45 1.63 -2.65
CA VAL A 118 1.70 2.41 -2.64
C VAL A 118 2.11 2.84 -4.05
N ASP A 119 2.03 1.92 -5.02
CA ASP A 119 2.43 2.22 -6.40
C ASP A 119 1.51 3.24 -7.07
N LEU A 120 0.20 3.14 -6.81
CA LEU A 120 -0.81 3.96 -7.46
C LEU A 120 -1.08 5.28 -6.73
N THR A 121 -1.13 5.28 -5.41
CA THR A 121 -1.47 6.47 -4.61
C THR A 121 -0.25 7.18 -4.02
N GLY A 122 0.89 6.48 -3.93
CA GLY A 122 2.09 6.98 -3.26
C GLY A 122 2.00 6.94 -1.73
N GLN A 123 0.89 6.44 -1.17
CA GLN A 123 0.67 6.38 0.26
C GLN A 123 0.76 4.95 0.79
N PHE A 124 1.36 4.81 1.96
CA PHE A 124 1.42 3.54 2.66
C PHE A 124 0.24 3.44 3.64
N PRO A 125 -0.62 2.41 3.52
CA PRO A 125 -1.79 2.27 4.40
C PRO A 125 -1.35 1.73 5.78
N ILE A 126 -0.83 2.62 6.62
CA ILE A 126 -0.25 2.27 7.92
C ILE A 126 -1.29 1.62 8.85
N ASP A 127 -2.53 2.08 8.80
CA ASP A 127 -3.69 1.59 9.54
C ASP A 127 -4.03 0.12 9.27
N ARG A 128 -3.70 -0.38 8.07
CA ARG A 128 -3.87 -1.80 7.71
C ARG A 128 -2.73 -2.68 8.22
N VAL A 129 -1.55 -2.09 8.41
CA VAL A 129 -0.32 -2.81 8.76
C VAL A 129 -0.06 -2.80 10.26
N VAL A 130 -0.34 -1.68 10.91
CA VAL A 130 -0.11 -1.50 12.34
C VAL A 130 -1.46 -1.39 13.04
N GLN A 131 -1.77 -2.38 13.87
CA GLN A 131 -3.02 -2.38 14.62
C GLN A 131 -3.11 -1.15 15.54
N GLU A 132 -4.30 -0.59 15.69
CA GLU A 132 -4.57 0.59 16.53
C GLU A 132 -4.00 0.44 17.96
N LYS A 133 -4.23 -0.72 18.59
CA LYS A 133 -3.67 -1.02 19.92
C LYS A 133 -2.14 -0.94 19.99
N VAL A 134 -1.44 -1.23 18.88
CA VAL A 134 0.02 -1.13 18.80
C VAL A 134 0.42 0.33 18.69
N MET A 135 -0.30 1.12 17.89
CA MET A 135 -0.10 2.56 17.77
C MET A 135 -0.32 3.28 19.12
N ASP A 136 -1.39 2.96 19.82
CA ASP A 136 -1.71 3.51 21.14
C ASP A 136 -0.60 3.19 22.16
N LYS A 137 -0.10 1.95 22.13
CA LYS A 137 1.00 1.54 22.99
C LYS A 137 2.29 2.29 22.69
N LEU A 138 2.64 2.45 21.42
CA LEU A 138 3.82 3.21 20.99
C LEU A 138 3.72 4.67 21.45
N THR A 139 2.56 5.29 21.27
CA THR A 139 2.27 6.66 21.72
C THR A 139 2.38 6.78 23.25
N THR A 140 1.76 5.86 23.99
CA THR A 140 1.82 5.83 25.47
C THR A 140 3.23 5.66 25.99
N MET A 141 4.05 4.87 25.31
CA MET A 141 5.46 4.64 25.66
C MET A 141 6.40 5.76 25.18
N GLY A 142 5.89 6.75 24.45
CA GLY A 142 6.69 7.84 23.88
C GLY A 142 7.72 7.36 22.84
N ILE A 143 7.43 6.29 22.10
CA ILE A 143 8.32 5.77 21.06
C ILE A 143 7.96 6.42 19.73
N PRO A 144 8.80 7.34 19.20
CA PRO A 144 8.49 8.10 18.00
C PRO A 144 8.61 7.21 16.74
N PRO A 145 7.90 7.57 15.64
CA PRO A 145 8.19 7.06 14.31
C PRO A 145 9.61 7.47 13.88
N ILE A 146 10.20 6.75 12.93
CA ILE A 146 11.59 7.00 12.51
C ILE A 146 11.79 8.37 11.88
N SER A 147 10.78 8.95 11.26
CA SER A 147 10.83 10.33 10.74
C SER A 147 11.00 11.38 11.83
N GLU A 148 10.61 11.04 13.06
CA GLU A 148 10.73 11.89 14.26
C GLU A 148 11.78 11.35 15.24
N PHE A 149 12.73 10.55 14.74
CA PHE A 149 13.76 9.93 15.58
C PHE A 149 14.54 10.97 16.40
N ASP A 150 14.51 10.78 17.70
CA ASP A 150 15.32 11.54 18.64
C ASP A 150 16.55 10.71 19.07
N PRO A 151 17.78 11.17 18.76
CA PRO A 151 19.00 10.50 19.21
C PRO A 151 19.11 10.35 20.74
N ALA A 152 18.45 11.20 21.52
CA ALA A 152 18.45 11.10 22.98
C ALA A 152 17.64 9.90 23.47
N LEU A 153 16.54 9.54 22.80
CA LEU A 153 15.71 8.38 23.12
C LEU A 153 16.33 7.08 22.65
N GLN A 154 17.16 7.13 21.62
CA GLN A 154 17.85 5.97 21.01
C GLN A 154 16.92 4.82 20.61
N ILE A 155 15.63 5.08 20.44
CA ILE A 155 14.60 4.10 20.11
C ILE A 155 13.59 4.72 19.16
N THR A 156 13.10 3.92 18.21
CA THR A 156 12.07 4.31 17.25
C THR A 156 11.34 3.09 16.72
N TRP A 157 10.24 3.28 16.00
CA TRP A 157 9.56 2.19 15.31
C TRP A 157 9.51 2.44 13.80
N VAL A 158 9.44 1.34 13.03
CA VAL A 158 9.51 1.31 11.58
C VAL A 158 8.68 0.15 11.02
N VAL A 159 8.31 0.26 9.76
CA VAL A 159 7.75 -0.83 8.96
C VAL A 159 8.65 -1.08 7.74
N PRO A 160 9.30 -2.25 7.62
CA PRO A 160 10.11 -2.62 6.46
C PRO A 160 9.28 -2.73 5.19
N ARG A 161 9.79 -2.12 4.09
CA ARG A 161 9.12 -2.13 2.78
C ARG A 161 9.90 -2.89 1.72
N LYS A 162 11.23 -2.90 1.87
CA LYS A 162 12.13 -3.59 0.94
C LYS A 162 13.39 -4.01 1.68
N ILE A 163 13.86 -5.20 1.39
CA ILE A 163 15.11 -5.73 1.95
C ILE A 163 16.01 -6.13 0.80
N VAL A 164 17.23 -5.62 0.81
CA VAL A 164 18.24 -5.93 -0.21
C VAL A 164 19.51 -6.41 0.49
N ARG A 165 20.01 -7.59 0.13
CA ARG A 165 21.33 -8.08 0.54
C ARG A 165 22.42 -7.41 -0.29
N LYS A 166 23.44 -6.93 0.37
CA LYS A 166 24.61 -6.30 -0.27
C LYS A 166 25.90 -6.82 0.36
N LYS A 167 27.00 -6.66 -0.38
CA LYS A 167 28.36 -6.94 0.09
C LYS A 167 29.17 -5.66 0.19
N THR A 168 29.98 -5.56 1.21
CA THR A 168 31.01 -4.52 1.34
C THR A 168 32.15 -4.78 0.34
N LYS A 169 33.04 -3.80 0.16
CA LYS A 169 34.28 -4.00 -0.64
C LYS A 169 35.12 -5.17 -0.15
N ASN A 170 35.06 -5.50 1.15
CA ASN A 170 35.80 -6.61 1.76
C ASN A 170 34.97 -7.93 1.81
N GLY A 171 33.92 -8.05 1.00
CA GLY A 171 33.12 -9.26 0.87
C GLY A 171 32.16 -9.57 2.05
N LYS A 172 32.07 -8.70 3.06
CA LYS A 172 31.14 -8.91 4.20
C LYS A 172 29.71 -8.55 3.79
N ASP A 173 28.79 -9.46 4.10
CA ASP A 173 27.36 -9.26 3.85
C ASP A 173 26.73 -8.27 4.85
N TYR A 174 25.76 -7.47 4.34
CA TYR A 174 24.90 -6.63 5.14
C TYR A 174 23.52 -6.47 4.45
N LEU A 175 22.52 -6.07 5.22
CA LEU A 175 21.21 -5.75 4.65
C LEU A 175 21.05 -4.24 4.50
N VAL A 176 20.34 -3.86 3.46
CA VAL A 176 19.75 -2.53 3.29
C VAL A 176 18.26 -2.70 3.36
N VAL A 177 17.64 -2.07 4.34
CA VAL A 177 16.20 -2.12 4.58
C VAL A 177 15.62 -0.74 4.32
N ASP A 178 14.77 -0.62 3.31
CA ASP A 178 13.96 0.56 3.10
C ASP A 178 12.72 0.44 3.99
N VAL A 179 12.48 1.43 4.83
CA VAL A 179 11.40 1.44 5.82
C VAL A 179 10.50 2.65 5.66
N THR A 180 9.30 2.55 6.21
CA THR A 180 8.34 3.64 6.36
C THR A 180 7.80 3.68 7.78
N ASP A 181 6.99 4.71 8.08
CA ASP A 181 6.30 4.92 9.35
C ASP A 181 4.92 5.55 9.15
N SER A 182 4.27 6.03 10.21
CA SER A 182 2.97 6.70 10.17
C SER A 182 2.95 7.98 9.32
N ASN A 183 4.10 8.62 9.13
CA ASN A 183 4.22 9.84 8.35
C ASN A 183 4.58 9.56 6.87
N SER A 184 4.47 8.28 6.44
CA SER A 184 4.85 7.82 5.10
C SER A 184 6.29 8.15 4.70
N ALA A 185 7.18 8.29 5.68
CA ALA A 185 8.60 8.52 5.43
C ALA A 185 9.21 7.38 4.63
N SER A 186 10.17 7.70 3.74
CA SER A 186 10.97 6.72 3.02
C SER A 186 12.41 6.82 3.48
N ILE A 187 12.78 5.95 4.41
CA ILE A 187 14.09 5.99 5.07
C ILE A 187 14.81 4.67 4.84
N ARG A 188 16.13 4.75 4.67
CA ARG A 188 17.00 3.60 4.46
C ARG A 188 17.84 3.30 5.68
N ILE A 189 17.80 2.04 6.14
CA ILE A 189 18.59 1.55 7.27
C ILE A 189 19.61 0.53 6.77
N ARG A 190 20.88 0.69 7.15
CA ARG A 190 21.93 -0.32 6.92
C ARG A 190 22.06 -1.21 8.14
N CYS A 191 21.90 -2.53 7.93
CA CYS A 191 21.99 -3.51 9.02
C CYS A 191 23.30 -4.29 8.92
N TRP A 192 24.20 -4.02 9.85
CA TRP A 192 25.53 -4.61 9.89
C TRP A 192 25.58 -5.82 10.86
N GLY A 193 26.34 -6.85 10.49
CA GLY A 193 26.51 -8.03 11.35
C GLY A 193 25.25 -8.88 11.48
N VAL A 194 24.38 -8.83 10.48
CA VAL A 194 23.16 -9.65 10.41
C VAL A 194 23.54 -11.07 10.07
N ASP A 195 22.95 -12.02 10.78
CA ASP A 195 23.06 -13.44 10.43
C ASP A 195 22.12 -13.73 9.26
N LEU A 196 22.70 -13.80 8.06
CA LEU A 196 21.94 -14.07 6.83
C LEU A 196 21.54 -15.54 6.67
N ASN A 197 22.06 -16.44 7.52
CA ASN A 197 21.75 -17.86 7.51
C ASN A 197 20.66 -18.24 8.51
N GLY A 198 20.28 -17.32 9.40
CA GLY A 198 19.37 -17.57 10.53
C GLY A 198 17.88 -17.31 10.26
N GLY A 199 17.45 -17.25 9.00
CA GLY A 199 16.06 -16.98 8.65
C GLY A 199 15.71 -15.48 8.62
N ASP A 200 14.69 -15.16 7.90
CA ASP A 200 14.25 -13.77 7.64
C ASP A 200 13.54 -13.19 8.88
N HIS A 201 14.34 -12.73 9.83
CA HIS A 201 13.83 -12.13 11.09
C HIS A 201 13.11 -10.79 10.83
N ILE A 202 13.51 -10.10 9.76
CA ILE A 202 12.87 -8.87 9.32
C ILE A 202 11.90 -9.23 8.20
N GLN A 203 10.61 -9.10 8.47
CA GLN A 203 9.54 -9.37 7.51
C GLN A 203 8.97 -8.06 6.98
N LEU A 204 8.63 -8.06 5.69
CA LEU A 204 7.97 -6.92 5.07
C LEU A 204 6.60 -6.68 5.69
N ASN A 205 6.18 -5.42 5.72
CA ASN A 205 4.86 -5.00 6.19
C ASN A 205 4.54 -5.42 7.63
N LYS A 206 5.56 -5.60 8.48
CA LYS A 206 5.39 -5.80 9.92
C LYS A 206 6.05 -4.67 10.69
N PRO A 207 5.43 -4.15 11.74
CA PRO A 207 6.03 -3.10 12.55
C PRO A 207 7.12 -3.66 13.46
N TYR A 208 8.21 -2.91 13.56
CA TYR A 208 9.35 -3.23 14.42
C TYR A 208 9.75 -2.03 15.26
N MET A 209 10.08 -2.28 16.50
CA MET A 209 10.83 -1.37 17.35
C MET A 209 12.33 -1.62 17.15
N ILE A 210 13.10 -0.58 16.91
CA ILE A 210 14.54 -0.65 16.68
C ILE A 210 15.30 0.39 17.49
N ARG A 211 16.59 0.15 17.65
CA ARG A 211 17.54 1.12 18.24
C ARG A 211 18.63 1.44 17.20
N PRO A 212 18.36 2.36 16.29
CA PRO A 212 19.31 2.69 15.25
C PRO A 212 20.39 3.63 15.77
N GLN A 213 21.54 3.60 15.09
CA GLN A 213 22.55 4.67 15.14
C GLN A 213 22.32 5.58 13.95
N TYR A 214 22.47 6.87 14.15
CA TYR A 214 22.39 7.86 13.09
C TYR A 214 23.71 8.61 12.93
N SER A 215 24.14 8.82 11.71
CA SER A 215 25.25 9.71 11.38
C SER A 215 24.91 10.55 10.15
N LEU A 216 25.46 11.77 10.08
CA LEU A 216 25.24 12.64 8.90
C LEU A 216 25.78 12.05 7.61
N GLU A 217 26.87 11.30 7.68
CA GLU A 217 27.53 10.71 6.51
C GLU A 217 26.80 9.45 5.97
N TRP A 218 26.31 8.59 6.88
CA TRP A 218 25.82 7.27 6.50
C TRP A 218 24.31 7.08 6.75
N GLY A 219 23.65 8.05 7.38
CA GLY A 219 22.27 7.95 7.79
C GLY A 219 22.05 6.89 8.89
N PHE A 220 20.90 6.23 8.84
CA PHE A 220 20.52 5.23 9.85
C PHE A 220 21.20 3.89 9.64
N SER A 221 21.63 3.28 10.75
CA SER A 221 22.17 1.92 10.76
C SER A 221 21.81 1.16 12.04
N THR A 222 21.74 -0.17 11.95
CA THR A 222 21.70 -1.08 13.10
C THR A 222 22.88 -2.03 13.04
N ARG A 223 23.39 -2.48 14.20
CA ARG A 223 24.52 -3.41 14.28
C ARG A 223 24.18 -4.58 15.18
N GLY A 224 24.42 -5.78 14.69
CA GLY A 224 24.18 -7.02 15.41
C GLY A 224 23.10 -7.88 14.77
N ARG A 225 22.80 -9.03 15.39
CA ARG A 225 21.82 -10.00 14.87
C ARG A 225 20.42 -9.38 14.81
N ALA A 226 19.69 -9.61 13.72
CA ALA A 226 18.38 -9.01 13.49
C ALA A 226 17.39 -9.27 14.63
N TYR A 227 17.32 -10.48 15.16
CA TYR A 227 16.42 -10.83 16.26
C TYR A 227 16.71 -10.07 17.58
N LYS A 228 17.90 -9.48 17.74
CA LYS A 228 18.25 -8.64 18.89
C LYS A 228 17.98 -7.16 18.65
N THR A 229 18.12 -6.72 17.41
CA THR A 229 18.07 -5.31 17.02
C THR A 229 16.73 -4.87 16.45
N TRP A 230 15.95 -5.82 15.92
CA TRP A 230 14.63 -5.60 15.34
C TRP A 230 13.59 -6.40 16.12
N LYS A 231 12.87 -5.75 17.02
CA LYS A 231 11.83 -6.39 17.83
C LYS A 231 10.47 -6.19 17.18
N ALA A 232 9.86 -7.28 16.73
CA ALA A 232 8.52 -7.24 16.17
C ALA A 232 7.52 -6.71 17.21
N LEU A 233 6.62 -5.86 16.74
CA LEU A 233 5.49 -5.34 17.50
C LEU A 233 4.24 -6.15 17.08
N ALA A 234 3.63 -6.80 18.05
CA ALA A 234 2.42 -7.63 17.86
C ALA A 234 1.21 -6.98 18.53
#